data_daa12abe767a7a11fb261b86cda5993e
#
_entry.id   daa12abe767a7a11fb261b86cda5993e
#
_cell.length_a   1.000
_cell.length_b   1.000
_cell.length_c   1.000
_cell.angle_alpha   90.00
_cell.angle_beta   90.00
_cell.angle_gamma   90.00
#
_symmetry.space_group_name_H-M   'P 1'
#
loop_
_entity.id
_entity.type
_entity.pdbx_description
1 polymer ?
#
loop_
_entity_poly.entity_id
_entity_poly.type
_entity_poly.pdbx_seq_one_letter_code
_entity_poly.pdbx_strand_id
1 'polypeptide(L)'
;EIYTLSLHDALPILIGGGIGAGIAYTFVRKLHSYKVNGNLIIAFFSAFSCLLAVPYMIFNYTPMTTKQLLLLLGAGVAAACGQIGVTGAYFNAPASKISIYEYTQIIFSAILGFLAFGQIPDATSIIGYTIIIGSAAAVFFYNSHKQKTQAHLS
;
A
#
# COMPACT_ATOMS: atom_id res chain seq x y z
N GLU A 1 26.38 -6.59 -4.26
CA GLU A 1 26.03 -5.41 -5.10
C GLU A 1 24.54 -5.14 -4.87
N ILE A 2 24.25 -4.07 -4.14
CA ILE A 2 22.89 -3.54 -4.11
C ILE A 2 22.68 -2.93 -5.49
N TYR A 3 21.87 -3.57 -6.32
CA TYR A 3 21.43 -2.99 -7.56
C TYR A 3 20.65 -1.72 -7.23
N THR A 4 21.31 -0.58 -7.30
CA THR A 4 20.64 0.70 -7.31
C THR A 4 19.91 0.81 -8.65
N LEU A 5 18.63 0.41 -8.65
CA LEU A 5 17.75 0.62 -9.78
C LEU A 5 17.84 2.12 -10.13
N SER A 6 18.21 2.46 -11.36
CA SER A 6 18.29 3.86 -11.73
C SER A 6 16.91 4.49 -11.55
N LEU A 7 16.84 5.75 -11.16
CA LEU A 7 15.55 6.46 -10.97
C LEU A 7 14.69 6.39 -12.24
N HIS A 8 15.33 6.33 -13.39
CA HIS A 8 14.69 6.21 -14.70
C HIS A 8 13.97 4.88 -14.89
N ASP A 9 14.51 3.79 -14.34
CA ASP A 9 13.92 2.45 -14.45
C ASP A 9 12.89 2.19 -13.35
N ALA A 10 13.08 2.79 -12.16
CA ALA A 10 12.17 2.67 -11.03
C ALA A 10 10.85 3.44 -11.26
N LEU A 11 10.90 4.61 -11.90
CA LEU A 11 9.76 5.50 -12.04
C LEU A 11 8.57 4.87 -12.80
N PRO A 12 8.75 4.24 -13.97
CA PRO A 12 7.65 3.58 -14.68
C PRO A 12 7.02 2.45 -13.87
N ILE A 13 7.83 1.68 -13.13
CA ILE A 13 7.37 0.58 -12.29
C ILE A 13 6.52 1.10 -11.14
N LEU A 14 6.96 2.18 -10.46
CA LEU A 14 6.23 2.80 -9.37
C LEU A 14 4.90 3.41 -9.85
N ILE A 15 4.90 4.12 -10.99
CA ILE A 15 3.69 4.69 -11.57
C ILE A 15 2.72 3.58 -11.97
N GLY A 16 3.19 2.54 -12.66
CA GLY A 16 2.38 1.39 -13.05
C GLY A 16 1.78 0.67 -11.86
N GLY A 17 2.57 0.47 -10.79
CA GLY A 17 2.11 -0.11 -9.53
C GLY A 17 1.03 0.75 -8.85
N GLY A 18 1.22 2.05 -8.80
CA GLY A 18 0.25 3.00 -8.23
C GLY A 18 -1.08 3.02 -8.99
N ILE A 19 -1.03 3.06 -10.32
CA ILE A 19 -2.22 3.00 -11.18
C ILE A 19 -2.94 1.65 -10.97
N GLY A 20 -2.20 0.54 -10.98
CA GLY A 20 -2.75 -0.80 -10.78
C GLY A 20 -3.44 -0.94 -9.42
N ALA A 21 -2.82 -0.45 -8.35
CA ALA A 21 -3.40 -0.45 -7.01
C ALA A 21 -4.68 0.40 -6.95
N GLY A 22 -4.69 1.60 -7.53
CA GLY A 22 -5.87 2.46 -7.58
C GLY A 22 -7.06 1.81 -8.30
N ILE A 23 -6.80 1.15 -9.43
CA ILE A 23 -7.79 0.38 -10.18
C ILE A 23 -8.30 -0.78 -9.29
N ALA A 24 -7.41 -1.57 -8.69
CA ALA A 24 -7.77 -2.70 -7.85
C ALA A 24 -8.67 -2.29 -6.67
N TYR A 25 -8.33 -1.24 -5.93
CA TYR A 25 -9.14 -0.75 -4.81
C TYR A 25 -10.51 -0.20 -5.26
N THR A 26 -10.58 0.40 -6.44
CA THR A 26 -11.87 0.81 -7.03
C THR A 26 -12.76 -0.40 -7.32
N PHE A 27 -12.19 -1.49 -7.85
CA PHE A 27 -12.93 -2.74 -8.05
C PHE A 27 -13.34 -3.40 -6.73
N VAL A 28 -12.50 -3.41 -5.71
CA VAL A 28 -12.85 -3.91 -4.37
C VAL A 28 -14.10 -3.19 -3.85
N ARG A 29 -14.13 -1.87 -3.97
CA ARG A 29 -15.30 -1.06 -3.59
C ARG A 29 -16.54 -1.41 -4.40
N LYS A 30 -16.41 -1.60 -5.71
CA LYS A 30 -17.51 -1.99 -6.60
C LYS A 30 -18.03 -3.38 -6.25
N LEU A 31 -17.16 -4.33 -5.94
CA LEU A 31 -17.53 -5.69 -5.51
C LEU A 31 -18.36 -5.68 -4.22
N HIS A 32 -18.12 -4.73 -3.31
CA HIS A 32 -18.97 -4.55 -2.14
C HIS A 32 -20.43 -4.29 -2.53
N SER A 33 -20.70 -3.47 -3.54
CA SER A 33 -22.07 -3.18 -3.99
C SER A 33 -22.81 -4.43 -4.55
N TYR A 34 -22.06 -5.43 -5.00
CA TYR A 34 -22.57 -6.73 -5.42
C TYR A 34 -22.69 -7.75 -4.28
N LYS A 35 -22.50 -7.34 -3.02
CA LYS A 35 -22.55 -8.19 -1.82
C LYS A 35 -21.55 -9.36 -1.84
N VAL A 36 -20.45 -9.21 -2.58
CA VAL A 36 -19.36 -10.21 -2.56
C VAL A 36 -18.67 -10.15 -1.20
N ASN A 37 -18.34 -11.32 -0.65
CA ASN A 37 -17.68 -11.42 0.64
C ASN A 37 -16.22 -10.90 0.54
N GLY A 38 -15.81 -9.97 1.43
CA GLY A 38 -14.45 -9.41 1.45
C GLY A 38 -13.37 -10.47 1.62
N ASN A 39 -13.64 -11.54 2.38
CA ASN A 39 -12.68 -12.64 2.54
C ASN A 39 -12.44 -13.40 1.22
N LEU A 40 -13.46 -13.51 0.37
CA LEU A 40 -13.31 -14.12 -0.96
C LEU A 40 -12.40 -13.28 -1.86
N ILE A 41 -12.50 -11.96 -1.77
CA ILE A 41 -11.63 -11.03 -2.52
C ILE A 41 -10.17 -11.21 -2.08
N ILE A 42 -9.91 -11.26 -0.75
CA ILE A 42 -8.57 -11.48 -0.21
C ILE A 42 -8.02 -12.83 -0.65
N ALA A 43 -8.82 -13.90 -0.55
CA ALA A 43 -8.43 -15.24 -0.96
C ALA A 43 -8.08 -15.30 -2.45
N PHE A 44 -8.87 -14.65 -3.31
CA PHE A 44 -8.60 -14.57 -4.74
C PHE A 44 -7.29 -13.85 -5.05
N PHE A 45 -7.06 -12.67 -4.45
CA PHE A 45 -5.80 -11.94 -4.61
C PHE A 45 -4.58 -12.76 -4.15
N SER A 46 -4.70 -13.42 -3.00
CA SER A 46 -3.62 -14.24 -2.46
C SER A 46 -3.33 -15.44 -3.35
N ALA A 47 -4.35 -16.15 -3.79
CA ALA A 47 -4.21 -17.31 -4.68
C ALA A 47 -3.61 -16.90 -6.04
N PHE A 48 -4.08 -15.80 -6.63
CA PHE A 48 -3.55 -15.30 -7.89
C PHE A 48 -2.09 -14.86 -7.78
N SER A 49 -1.74 -14.15 -6.69
CA SER A 49 -0.36 -13.75 -6.43
C SER A 49 0.57 -14.95 -6.23
N CYS A 50 0.12 -15.97 -5.50
CA CYS A 50 0.85 -17.23 -5.34
C CYS A 50 1.05 -17.93 -6.70
N LEU A 51 0.01 -18.01 -7.51
CA LEU A 51 0.08 -18.66 -8.83
C LEU A 51 1.12 -17.99 -9.74
N LEU A 52 1.28 -16.68 -9.66
CA LEU A 52 2.29 -15.94 -10.43
C LEU A 52 3.69 -16.05 -9.81
N ALA A 53 3.80 -16.03 -8.48
CA ALA A 53 5.08 -16.02 -7.80
C ALA A 53 5.75 -17.40 -7.74
N VAL A 54 4.98 -18.47 -7.55
CA VAL A 54 5.50 -19.85 -7.39
C VAL A 54 6.35 -20.32 -8.57
N PRO A 55 5.93 -20.17 -9.84
CA PRO A 55 6.77 -20.57 -10.98
C PRO A 55 8.11 -19.86 -11.00
N TYR A 56 8.09 -18.52 -10.76
CA TYR A 56 9.32 -17.74 -10.70
C TYR A 56 10.26 -18.22 -9.59
N MET A 57 9.72 -18.51 -8.40
CA MET A 57 10.50 -19.03 -7.27
C MET A 57 11.12 -20.41 -7.55
N ILE A 58 10.42 -21.27 -8.27
CA ILE A 58 10.95 -22.61 -8.62
C ILE A 58 12.15 -22.51 -9.55
N PHE A 59 12.09 -21.62 -10.56
CA PHE A 59 13.17 -21.46 -11.53
C PHE A 59 14.36 -20.65 -10.99
N ASN A 60 14.14 -19.77 -10.02
CA ASN A 60 15.16 -18.88 -9.46
C ASN A 60 15.39 -19.14 -7.96
N TYR A 61 15.29 -20.39 -7.54
CA TYR A 61 15.47 -20.75 -6.13
C TYR A 61 16.91 -20.47 -5.66
N THR A 62 17.04 -19.64 -4.64
CA THR A 62 18.28 -19.42 -3.91
C THR A 62 18.14 -19.98 -2.50
N PRO A 63 19.12 -20.81 -2.02
CA PRO A 63 19.04 -21.36 -0.67
C PRO A 63 19.09 -20.22 0.35
N MET A 64 18.11 -20.21 1.25
CA MET A 64 17.98 -19.22 2.32
C MET A 64 18.44 -19.81 3.66
N THR A 65 19.06 -18.97 4.49
CA THR A 65 19.34 -19.34 5.87
C THR A 65 18.05 -19.40 6.70
N THR A 66 18.03 -20.16 7.78
CA THR A 66 16.87 -20.27 8.69
C THR A 66 16.42 -18.90 9.20
N LYS A 67 17.37 -17.99 9.47
CA LYS A 67 17.05 -16.61 9.90
C LYS A 67 16.31 -15.85 8.81
N GLN A 68 16.75 -15.93 7.56
CA GLN A 68 16.08 -15.29 6.42
C GLN A 68 14.67 -15.85 6.22
N LEU A 69 14.51 -17.16 6.34
CA LEU A 69 13.20 -17.81 6.23
C LEU A 69 12.22 -17.32 7.30
N LEU A 70 12.67 -17.24 8.56
CA LEU A 70 11.84 -16.75 9.67
C LEU A 70 11.44 -15.29 9.48
N LEU A 71 12.36 -14.43 9.03
CA LEU A 71 12.06 -13.03 8.72
C LEU A 71 11.06 -12.91 7.57
N LEU A 72 11.21 -13.73 6.54
CA LEU A 72 10.30 -13.74 5.39
C LEU A 72 8.89 -14.21 5.78
N LEU A 73 8.78 -15.23 6.62
CA LEU A 73 7.50 -15.68 7.18
C LEU A 73 6.85 -14.60 8.05
N GLY A 74 7.62 -13.93 8.90
CA GLY A 74 7.15 -12.80 9.69
C GLY A 74 6.64 -11.65 8.83
N ALA A 75 7.37 -11.30 7.76
CA ALA A 75 6.94 -10.30 6.80
C ALA A 75 5.65 -10.72 6.07
N GLY A 76 5.52 -12.01 5.71
CA GLY A 76 4.31 -12.55 5.10
C GLY A 76 3.08 -12.43 6.01
N VAL A 77 3.23 -12.76 7.30
CA VAL A 77 2.15 -12.60 8.29
C VAL A 77 1.76 -11.13 8.45
N ALA A 78 2.73 -10.23 8.56
CA ALA A 78 2.47 -8.80 8.67
C ALA A 78 1.76 -8.26 7.42
N ALA A 79 2.18 -8.67 6.23
CA ALA A 79 1.56 -8.31 4.97
C ALA A 79 0.11 -8.82 4.87
N ALA A 80 -0.16 -10.06 5.32
CA ALA A 80 -1.52 -10.62 5.35
C ALA A 80 -2.44 -9.82 6.27
N CYS A 81 -1.97 -9.46 7.48
CA CYS A 81 -2.72 -8.59 8.39
C CYS A 81 -3.00 -7.22 7.76
N GLY A 82 -2.00 -6.61 7.14
CA GLY A 82 -2.16 -5.35 6.41
C GLY A 82 -3.19 -5.45 5.27
N GLN A 83 -3.14 -6.52 4.49
CA GLN A 83 -4.07 -6.75 3.39
C GLN A 83 -5.52 -6.89 3.87
N ILE A 84 -5.75 -7.60 4.98
CA ILE A 84 -7.07 -7.71 5.60
C ILE A 84 -7.58 -6.33 6.01
N GLY A 85 -6.73 -5.53 6.67
CA GLY A 85 -7.06 -4.18 7.10
C GLY A 85 -7.42 -3.25 5.94
N VAL A 86 -6.56 -3.20 4.91
CA VAL A 86 -6.75 -2.35 3.72
C VAL A 86 -8.00 -2.77 2.95
N THR A 87 -8.18 -4.08 2.69
CA THR A 87 -9.37 -4.58 1.98
C THR A 87 -10.64 -4.25 2.76
N GLY A 88 -10.64 -4.45 4.08
CA GLY A 88 -11.76 -4.09 4.95
C GLY A 88 -12.07 -2.59 4.94
N ALA A 89 -11.05 -1.74 4.92
CA ALA A 89 -11.21 -0.29 4.82
C ALA A 89 -11.89 0.12 3.51
N TYR A 90 -11.36 -0.31 2.36
CA TYR A 90 -11.92 0.00 1.04
C TYR A 90 -13.29 -0.65 0.79
N PHE A 91 -13.55 -1.77 1.46
CA PHE A 91 -14.85 -2.42 1.41
C PHE A 91 -15.93 -1.55 2.09
N ASN A 92 -15.61 -0.89 3.19
CA ASN A 92 -16.59 -0.15 4.00
C ASN A 92 -16.62 1.35 3.72
N ALA A 93 -15.58 1.94 3.11
CA ALA A 93 -15.51 3.38 2.88
C ALA A 93 -14.97 3.74 1.48
N PRO A 94 -15.34 4.90 0.93
CA PRO A 94 -14.82 5.35 -0.36
C PRO A 94 -13.33 5.71 -0.27
N ALA A 95 -12.60 5.51 -1.37
CA ALA A 95 -11.16 5.75 -1.47
C ALA A 95 -10.75 7.15 -1.01
N SER A 96 -11.58 8.18 -1.29
CA SER A 96 -11.31 9.56 -0.88
C SER A 96 -11.28 9.78 0.65
N LYS A 97 -11.87 8.87 1.44
CA LYS A 97 -11.78 8.90 2.90
C LYS A 97 -10.62 8.07 3.43
N ILE A 98 -10.25 7.00 2.73
CA ILE A 98 -9.23 6.05 3.16
C ILE A 98 -7.83 6.55 2.82
N SER A 99 -7.65 7.17 1.64
CA SER A 99 -6.35 7.64 1.17
C SER A 99 -5.61 8.52 2.17
N ILE A 100 -6.33 9.25 3.02
CA ILE A 100 -5.73 10.07 4.08
C ILE A 100 -4.96 9.21 5.07
N TYR A 101 -5.52 8.06 5.44
CA TYR A 101 -4.87 7.12 6.36
C TYR A 101 -3.71 6.38 5.71
N GLU A 102 -3.74 6.17 4.39
CA GLU A 102 -2.62 5.55 3.66
C GLU A 102 -1.35 6.41 3.70
N TYR A 103 -1.48 7.72 3.79
CA TYR A 103 -0.31 8.59 3.94
C TYR A 103 0.43 8.38 5.28
N THR A 104 -0.21 7.84 6.31
CA THR A 104 0.46 7.49 7.56
C THR A 104 1.50 6.38 7.36
N GLN A 105 1.35 5.54 6.32
CA GLN A 105 2.32 4.51 5.96
C GLN A 105 3.71 5.10 5.71
N ILE A 106 3.79 6.30 5.14
CA ILE A 106 5.07 6.98 4.85
C ILE A 106 5.79 7.31 6.15
N ILE A 107 5.06 7.80 7.15
CA ILE A 107 5.61 8.12 8.47
C ILE A 107 6.11 6.84 9.15
N PHE A 108 5.28 5.79 9.18
CA PHE A 108 5.67 4.51 9.77
C PHE A 108 6.86 3.87 9.04
N SER A 109 6.90 3.92 7.71
CA SER A 109 8.02 3.35 6.95
C SER A 109 9.33 4.11 7.21
N ALA A 110 9.28 5.43 7.34
CA ALA A 110 10.46 6.25 7.68
C ALA A 110 10.97 5.91 9.09
N ILE A 111 10.07 5.82 10.09
CA ILE A 111 10.43 5.46 11.47
C ILE A 111 11.02 4.04 11.52
N LEU A 112 10.37 3.07 10.90
CA LEU A 112 10.84 1.68 10.88
C LEU A 112 12.15 1.53 10.11
N GLY A 113 12.32 2.25 9.00
CA GLY A 113 13.55 2.28 8.23
C GLY A 113 14.72 2.83 9.06
N PHE A 114 14.48 3.87 9.85
CA PHE A 114 15.47 4.40 10.78
C PHE A 114 15.80 3.42 11.92
N LEU A 115 14.78 2.86 12.57
CA LEU A 115 14.97 1.95 13.72
C LEU A 115 15.60 0.61 13.33
N ALA A 116 15.19 0.03 12.19
CA ALA A 116 15.66 -1.31 11.79
C ALA A 116 16.95 -1.27 10.98
N PHE A 117 17.20 -0.23 10.21
CA PHE A 117 18.30 -0.16 9.25
C PHE A 117 19.21 1.06 9.45
N GLY A 118 18.90 1.95 10.39
CA GLY A 118 19.66 3.20 10.60
C GLY A 118 19.57 4.17 9.41
N GLN A 119 18.56 4.01 8.55
CA GLN A 119 18.38 4.85 7.37
C GLN A 119 17.92 6.25 7.78
N ILE A 120 18.73 7.25 7.49
CA ILE A 120 18.39 8.66 7.71
C ILE A 120 17.84 9.19 6.38
N PRO A 121 16.60 9.74 6.36
CA PRO A 121 16.06 10.36 5.16
C PRO A 121 16.96 11.49 4.67
N ASP A 122 17.29 11.47 3.41
CA ASP A 122 18.04 12.57 2.77
C ASP A 122 17.13 13.79 2.52
N ALA A 123 17.73 14.91 2.11
CA ALA A 123 16.99 16.15 1.86
C ALA A 123 15.89 15.98 0.81
N THR A 124 16.12 15.13 -0.21
CA THR A 124 15.15 14.83 -1.26
C THR A 124 13.95 14.06 -0.71
N SER A 125 14.19 13.08 0.18
CA SER A 125 13.14 12.33 0.88
C SER A 125 12.29 13.24 1.76
N ILE A 126 12.91 14.18 2.49
CA ILE A 126 12.19 15.14 3.35
C ILE A 126 11.27 16.04 2.49
N ILE A 127 11.75 16.53 1.35
CA ILE A 127 10.93 17.30 0.41
C ILE A 127 9.76 16.46 -0.08
N GLY A 128 9.99 15.20 -0.48
CA GLY A 128 8.95 14.27 -0.89
C GLY A 128 7.90 14.05 0.20
N TYR A 129 8.31 13.80 1.43
CA TYR A 129 7.39 13.64 2.57
C TYR A 129 6.55 14.90 2.81
N THR A 130 7.16 16.08 2.72
CA THR A 130 6.47 17.36 2.90
C THR A 130 5.40 17.58 1.83
N ILE A 131 5.69 17.27 0.57
CA ILE A 131 4.74 17.38 -0.53
C ILE A 131 3.58 16.41 -0.35
N ILE A 132 3.86 15.16 0.02
CA ILE A 132 2.83 14.12 0.18
C ILE A 132 1.93 14.46 1.37
N ILE A 133 2.50 14.79 2.53
CA ILE A 133 1.73 15.14 3.74
C ILE A 133 0.95 16.43 3.50
N GLY A 134 1.53 17.42 2.84
CA GLY A 134 0.86 18.67 2.49
C GLY A 134 -0.33 18.47 1.55
N SER A 135 -0.17 17.63 0.51
CA SER A 135 -1.27 17.28 -0.40
C SER A 135 -2.37 16.50 0.30
N ALA A 136 -2.01 15.56 1.19
CA ALA A 136 -2.96 14.84 2.01
C ALA A 136 -3.79 15.76 2.91
N ALA A 137 -3.14 16.69 3.59
CA ALA A 137 -3.80 17.69 4.42
C ALA A 137 -4.75 18.57 3.59
N ALA A 138 -4.30 19.03 2.41
CA ALA A 138 -5.13 19.83 1.50
C ALA A 138 -6.40 19.08 1.08
N VAL A 139 -6.29 17.81 0.69
CA VAL A 139 -7.43 16.96 0.34
C VAL A 139 -8.36 16.75 1.53
N PHE A 140 -7.81 16.54 2.73
CA PHE A 140 -8.60 16.40 3.95
C PHE A 140 -9.43 17.66 4.23
N PHE A 141 -8.81 18.82 4.24
CA PHE A 141 -9.50 20.09 4.50
C PHE A 141 -10.57 20.39 3.42
N TYR A 142 -10.25 20.13 2.16
CA TYR A 142 -11.21 20.29 1.06
C TYR A 142 -12.45 19.39 1.24
N ASN A 143 -12.26 18.13 1.53
CA ASN A 143 -13.35 17.18 1.74
C ASN A 143 -14.17 17.51 3.00
N SER A 144 -13.52 17.92 4.08
CA SER A 144 -14.19 18.34 5.33
C SER A 144 -15.05 19.59 5.12
N HIS A 145 -14.56 20.54 4.34
CA HIS A 145 -15.32 21.75 4.00
C HIS A 145 -16.56 21.43 3.15
N LYS A 146 -16.41 20.57 2.16
CA LYS A 146 -17.53 20.15 1.29
C LYS A 146 -18.62 19.42 2.05
N GLN A 147 -18.27 18.58 3.03
CA GLN A 147 -19.24 17.86 3.86
C GLN A 147 -20.04 18.82 4.76
N LYS A 148 -19.38 19.83 5.35
CA LYS A 148 -20.07 20.85 6.15
C LYS A 148 -21.07 21.67 5.33
N THR A 149 -20.70 22.04 4.11
CA THR A 149 -21.57 22.81 3.21
C THR A 149 -22.82 22.00 2.81
N GLN A 150 -22.67 20.71 2.55
CA GLN A 150 -23.82 19.83 2.23
C GLN A 150 -24.75 19.58 3.43
N ALA A 151 -24.21 19.49 4.63
CA ALA A 151 -25.01 19.33 5.86
C ALA A 151 -25.81 20.58 6.24
N HIS A 152 -25.42 21.77 5.76
CA HIS A 152 -26.18 23.02 5.95
C HIS A 152 -27.29 23.23 4.90
N LEU A 153 -27.30 22.46 3.84
CA LEU A 153 -28.27 22.57 2.73
C LEU A 153 -29.36 21.47 2.77
N SER A 154 -29.25 20.53 3.67
CA SER A 154 -30.24 19.45 3.95
C SER A 154 -31.02 19.73 5.21
#